data_95f17d72a4e6d6bae351c7c067477b72
#
_entry.id   95f17d72a4e6d6bae351c7c067477b72
#
_cell.length_a   1.000
_cell.length_b   1.000
_cell.length_c   1.000
_cell.angle_alpha   90.00
_cell.angle_beta   90.00
_cell.angle_gamma   90.00
#
_symmetry.space_group_name_H-M   'P 1'
#
loop_
_entity.id
_entity.type
_entity.pdbx_description
1 polymer ?
#
loop_
_entity_poly.entity_id
_entity_poly.type
_entity_poly.pdbx_seq_one_letter_code
_entity_poly.pdbx_strand_id
1 'polypeptide(L)'
;THANAQIITLGMGLYMGLRMVISRKFSKSQLWNITRHYGCTSFNLLGGMTTAIYSEAERDDDADNPVRFVLSAGMPANLWDSFQQRFDIQIFEFYGAAEGGITINPPGVGPKGSIGKPLPGMEARILDDNDRECAPYQAGEIVFRSVVEETPLKVHYLKNSEASRKKTVGGWLRMGDMGYCDEAGWLYFMHRSGGGVRRNGDFIDTASVEKILAEHSAIEDVFVYGVPATSGAAGEKDLVAAIEISSEASFDKFAIFEYCRERLDNNAVPSYLQIVAAIPKTASEKPLERLLLDSFSSVNPDVFTRQ
;
A
#
# COMPACT_ATOMS: atom_id res chain seq x y z
N THR A 1 -12.56 -1.80 12.65
CA THR A 1 -12.89 -2.84 11.67
C THR A 1 -12.48 -2.36 10.29
N HIS A 2 -11.68 -3.12 9.55
CA HIS A 2 -11.22 -2.74 8.21
C HIS A 2 -12.26 -3.16 7.15
N ALA A 3 -12.43 -2.34 6.08
CA ALA A 3 -13.39 -2.61 5.00
C ALA A 3 -13.17 -4.00 4.33
N ASN A 4 -11.91 -4.43 4.18
CA ASN A 4 -11.58 -5.76 3.66
C ASN A 4 -12.28 -6.88 4.46
N ALA A 5 -12.16 -6.88 5.79
CA ALA A 5 -12.82 -7.89 6.63
C ALA A 5 -14.35 -7.76 6.61
N GLN A 6 -14.90 -6.54 6.59
CA GLN A 6 -16.34 -6.31 6.56
C GLN A 6 -16.98 -6.66 5.22
N ILE A 7 -16.39 -6.21 4.12
CA ILE A 7 -16.99 -6.34 2.79
C ILE A 7 -16.61 -7.68 2.18
N ILE A 8 -15.30 -7.99 2.12
CA ILE A 8 -14.83 -9.18 1.42
C ILE A 8 -15.09 -10.45 2.25
N THR A 9 -14.67 -10.52 3.51
CA THR A 9 -14.88 -11.73 4.29
C THR A 9 -16.34 -11.86 4.72
N LEU A 10 -16.85 -10.90 5.49
CA LEU A 10 -18.19 -11.02 6.08
C LEU A 10 -19.30 -10.80 5.06
N GLY A 11 -19.24 -9.71 4.30
CA GLY A 11 -20.30 -9.34 3.36
C GLY A 11 -20.45 -10.36 2.22
N MET A 12 -19.36 -10.67 1.51
CA MET A 12 -19.41 -11.67 0.44
C MET A 12 -19.67 -13.09 0.97
N GLY A 13 -19.08 -13.43 2.12
CA GLY A 13 -19.33 -14.74 2.74
C GLY A 13 -20.81 -14.95 3.06
N LEU A 14 -21.50 -13.93 3.61
CA LEU A 14 -22.96 -13.98 3.85
C LEU A 14 -23.74 -14.01 2.54
N TYR A 15 -23.39 -13.16 1.58
CA TYR A 15 -24.08 -13.08 0.29
C TYR A 15 -24.00 -14.40 -0.50
N MET A 16 -22.84 -15.04 -0.49
CA MET A 16 -22.58 -16.28 -1.22
C MET A 16 -22.87 -17.56 -0.41
N GLY A 17 -23.27 -17.44 0.86
CA GLY A 17 -23.52 -18.59 1.74
C GLY A 17 -22.27 -19.41 2.08
N LEU A 18 -21.11 -18.76 2.18
CA LEU A 18 -19.83 -19.42 2.46
C LEU A 18 -19.58 -19.58 3.95
N ARG A 19 -18.85 -20.64 4.32
CA ARG A 19 -18.30 -20.74 5.67
C ARG A 19 -17.16 -19.74 5.82
N MET A 20 -17.11 -19.06 6.97
CA MET A 20 -16.15 -18.01 7.25
C MET A 20 -15.42 -18.28 8.57
N VAL A 21 -14.15 -17.96 8.60
CA VAL A 21 -13.33 -17.88 9.81
C VAL A 21 -12.92 -16.44 10.04
N ILE A 22 -13.28 -15.90 11.21
CA ILE A 22 -12.98 -14.51 11.58
C ILE A 22 -12.02 -14.51 12.76
N SER A 23 -10.78 -14.09 12.52
CA SER A 23 -9.80 -13.90 13.59
C SER A 23 -9.98 -12.57 14.29
N ARG A 24 -9.67 -12.51 15.59
CA ARG A 24 -9.70 -11.28 16.39
C ARG A 24 -8.68 -10.25 15.89
N LYS A 25 -7.52 -10.73 15.45
CA LYS A 25 -6.42 -9.93 14.88
C LYS A 25 -5.62 -10.77 13.89
N PHE A 26 -4.90 -10.10 13.02
CA PHE A 26 -3.91 -10.74 12.18
C PHE A 26 -2.75 -11.31 13.04
N SER A 27 -2.23 -12.48 12.64
CA SER A 27 -1.04 -13.08 13.22
C SER A 27 -0.31 -13.88 12.16
N LYS A 28 0.87 -13.39 11.76
CA LYS A 28 1.71 -14.03 10.74
C LYS A 28 2.08 -15.46 11.13
N SER A 29 2.40 -15.72 12.41
CA SER A 29 2.80 -17.03 12.93
C SER A 29 1.64 -18.04 13.10
N GLN A 30 0.38 -17.57 13.17
CA GLN A 30 -0.78 -18.42 13.38
C GLN A 30 -1.62 -18.65 12.11
N LEU A 31 -1.40 -17.86 11.07
CA LEU A 31 -2.23 -17.91 9.86
C LEU A 31 -2.35 -19.33 9.29
N TRP A 32 -1.21 -19.99 9.05
CA TRP A 32 -1.19 -21.32 8.46
C TRP A 32 -1.80 -22.39 9.37
N ASN A 33 -1.61 -22.28 10.67
CA ASN A 33 -2.26 -23.17 11.64
C ASN A 33 -3.79 -23.01 11.63
N ILE A 34 -4.27 -21.76 11.53
CA ILE A 34 -5.70 -21.44 11.43
C ILE A 34 -6.27 -21.98 10.11
N THR A 35 -5.61 -21.73 8.98
CA THR A 35 -6.11 -22.19 7.67
C THR A 35 -6.17 -23.72 7.59
N ARG A 36 -5.15 -24.43 8.10
CA ARG A 36 -5.14 -25.89 8.19
C ARG A 36 -6.24 -26.41 9.11
N HIS A 37 -6.36 -25.83 10.32
CA HIS A 37 -7.34 -26.28 11.32
C HIS A 37 -8.79 -26.19 10.82
N TYR A 38 -9.14 -25.10 10.14
CA TYR A 38 -10.48 -24.87 9.64
C TYR A 38 -10.70 -25.31 8.19
N GLY A 39 -9.67 -25.77 7.49
CA GLY A 39 -9.73 -26.13 6.08
C GLY A 39 -10.05 -24.90 5.18
N CYS A 40 -9.46 -23.74 5.47
CA CYS A 40 -9.71 -22.54 4.71
C CYS A 40 -9.10 -22.64 3.31
N THR A 41 -9.92 -22.55 2.27
CA THR A 41 -9.47 -22.63 0.87
C THR A 41 -9.05 -21.29 0.28
N SER A 42 -9.27 -20.21 1.01
CA SER A 42 -8.81 -18.86 0.67
C SER A 42 -8.72 -17.99 1.93
N PHE A 43 -7.98 -16.91 1.85
CA PHE A 43 -7.98 -15.82 2.84
C PHE A 43 -7.66 -14.48 2.18
N ASN A 44 -7.88 -13.38 2.94
CA ASN A 44 -7.66 -12.03 2.44
C ASN A 44 -6.30 -11.51 2.91
N LEU A 45 -5.60 -10.82 2.01
CA LEU A 45 -4.35 -10.12 2.28
C LEU A 45 -4.48 -8.61 2.05
N LEU A 46 -3.71 -7.87 2.82
CA LEU A 46 -3.34 -6.48 2.54
C LEU A 46 -1.82 -6.42 2.41
N GLY A 47 -1.26 -5.47 1.66
CA GLY A 47 0.15 -5.43 1.31
C GLY A 47 1.13 -5.69 2.46
N GLY A 48 0.97 -5.00 3.59
CA GLY A 48 1.81 -5.21 4.77
C GLY A 48 1.71 -6.62 5.39
N MET A 49 0.53 -7.25 5.30
CA MET A 49 0.36 -8.64 5.75
C MET A 49 1.14 -9.63 4.86
N THR A 50 1.20 -9.38 3.55
CA THR A 50 1.97 -10.20 2.61
C THR A 50 3.44 -10.24 2.99
N THR A 51 4.04 -9.07 3.19
CA THR A 51 5.44 -8.96 3.59
C THR A 51 5.69 -9.61 4.94
N ALA A 52 4.80 -9.39 5.91
CA ALA A 52 4.92 -9.99 7.25
C ALA A 52 4.83 -11.53 7.22
N ILE A 53 3.97 -12.13 6.40
CA ILE A 53 3.89 -13.59 6.24
C ILE A 53 5.15 -14.12 5.55
N TYR A 54 5.59 -13.44 4.49
CA TYR A 54 6.73 -13.88 3.71
C TYR A 54 8.06 -13.79 4.47
N SER A 55 8.18 -12.83 5.41
CA SER A 55 9.39 -12.67 6.26
C SER A 55 9.55 -13.75 7.34
N GLU A 56 8.52 -14.57 7.60
CA GLU A 56 8.69 -15.73 8.50
C GLU A 56 9.69 -16.72 7.88
N ALA A 57 10.48 -17.37 8.72
CA ALA A 57 11.42 -18.41 8.28
C ALA A 57 10.72 -19.47 7.43
N GLU A 58 11.35 -19.90 6.34
CA GLU A 58 10.83 -20.97 5.50
C GLU A 58 10.72 -22.29 6.27
N ARG A 59 9.67 -23.03 5.97
CA ARG A 59 9.36 -24.31 6.61
C ARG A 59 9.05 -25.37 5.55
N ASP A 60 9.40 -26.59 5.82
CA ASP A 60 9.14 -27.73 4.92
C ASP A 60 7.63 -27.93 4.64
N ASP A 61 6.76 -27.45 5.54
CA ASP A 61 5.31 -27.56 5.44
C ASP A 61 4.62 -26.29 4.89
N ASP A 62 5.35 -25.30 4.37
CA ASP A 62 4.77 -24.04 3.87
C ASP A 62 3.74 -24.29 2.75
N ALA A 63 4.03 -25.20 1.83
CA ALA A 63 3.12 -25.60 0.76
C ALA A 63 2.06 -26.63 1.19
N ASP A 64 2.20 -27.27 2.36
CA ASP A 64 1.20 -28.20 2.90
C ASP A 64 0.08 -27.44 3.60
N ASN A 65 -0.81 -26.83 2.83
CA ASN A 65 -1.93 -26.06 3.31
C ASN A 65 -3.16 -26.21 2.38
N PRO A 66 -4.40 -26.02 2.87
CA PRO A 66 -5.62 -26.17 2.08
C PRO A 66 -5.96 -24.96 1.20
N VAL A 67 -5.15 -23.89 1.24
CA VAL A 67 -5.42 -22.63 0.54
C VAL A 67 -5.12 -22.80 -0.94
N ARG A 68 -6.08 -22.46 -1.79
CA ARG A 68 -5.93 -22.51 -3.26
C ARG A 68 -5.58 -21.15 -3.85
N PHE A 69 -6.13 -20.10 -3.24
CA PHE A 69 -5.85 -18.72 -3.67
C PHE A 69 -5.99 -17.74 -2.50
N VAL A 70 -5.37 -16.60 -2.64
CA VAL A 70 -5.54 -15.45 -1.74
C VAL A 70 -6.21 -14.29 -2.48
N LEU A 71 -7.09 -13.58 -1.78
CA LEU A 71 -7.64 -12.31 -2.23
C LEU A 71 -6.74 -11.21 -1.69
N SER A 72 -5.90 -10.65 -2.56
CA SER A 72 -4.89 -9.68 -2.19
C SER A 72 -5.28 -8.27 -2.62
N ALA A 73 -4.98 -7.30 -1.77
CA ALA A 73 -4.98 -5.88 -2.12
C ALA A 73 -3.62 -5.27 -1.80
N GLY A 74 -2.78 -5.15 -2.82
CA GLY A 74 -1.42 -4.63 -2.73
C GLY A 74 -0.34 -5.72 -2.63
N MET A 75 -0.45 -6.80 -3.42
CA MET A 75 0.62 -7.78 -3.57
C MET A 75 1.86 -7.13 -4.19
N PRO A 76 3.00 -7.10 -3.50
CA PRO A 76 4.23 -6.58 -4.07
C PRO A 76 4.66 -7.37 -5.31
N ALA A 77 4.91 -6.68 -6.43
CA ALA A 77 5.24 -7.34 -7.69
C ALA A 77 6.50 -8.21 -7.60
N ASN A 78 7.49 -7.80 -6.81
CA ASN A 78 8.73 -8.53 -6.57
C ASN A 78 8.55 -9.79 -5.70
N LEU A 79 7.50 -9.86 -4.89
CA LEU A 79 7.19 -11.04 -4.08
C LEU A 79 6.19 -11.98 -4.74
N TRP A 80 5.56 -11.57 -5.85
CA TRP A 80 4.43 -12.30 -6.44
C TRP A 80 4.74 -13.76 -6.73
N ASP A 81 5.81 -14.02 -7.48
CA ASP A 81 6.19 -15.39 -7.86
C ASP A 81 6.70 -16.21 -6.68
N SER A 82 7.57 -15.64 -5.89
CA SER A 82 8.16 -16.32 -4.74
C SER A 82 7.11 -16.67 -3.68
N PHE A 83 6.12 -15.78 -3.47
CA PHE A 83 5.00 -16.06 -2.57
C PHE A 83 4.12 -17.20 -3.09
N GLN A 84 3.77 -17.19 -4.39
CA GLN A 84 3.01 -18.29 -5.00
C GLN A 84 3.75 -19.63 -4.91
N GLN A 85 5.05 -19.61 -5.22
CA GLN A 85 5.88 -20.81 -5.21
C GLN A 85 6.07 -21.38 -3.80
N ARG A 86 6.37 -20.51 -2.81
CA ARG A 86 6.60 -20.94 -1.43
C ARG A 86 5.39 -21.61 -0.81
N PHE A 87 4.20 -21.06 -1.02
CA PHE A 87 2.99 -21.52 -0.36
C PHE A 87 2.08 -22.37 -1.25
N ASP A 88 2.45 -22.61 -2.51
CA ASP A 88 1.66 -23.33 -3.54
C ASP A 88 0.23 -22.79 -3.68
N ILE A 89 0.10 -21.47 -3.84
CA ILE A 89 -1.19 -20.77 -3.90
C ILE A 89 -1.23 -19.81 -5.10
N GLN A 90 -2.44 -19.47 -5.53
CA GLN A 90 -2.66 -18.45 -6.55
C GLN A 90 -2.98 -17.09 -5.92
N ILE A 91 -2.61 -16.01 -6.59
CA ILE A 91 -2.91 -14.64 -6.18
C ILE A 91 -4.04 -14.10 -7.05
N PHE A 92 -5.13 -13.72 -6.41
CA PHE A 92 -6.20 -12.94 -6.99
C PHE A 92 -6.06 -11.52 -6.45
N GLU A 93 -5.49 -10.64 -7.26
CA GLU A 93 -5.31 -9.24 -6.86
C GLU A 93 -6.58 -8.44 -7.13
N PHE A 94 -6.91 -7.55 -6.23
CA PHE A 94 -7.98 -6.58 -6.41
C PHE A 94 -7.61 -5.24 -5.79
N TYR A 95 -8.29 -4.20 -6.22
CA TYR A 95 -8.20 -2.87 -5.64
C TYR A 95 -9.61 -2.32 -5.44
N GLY A 96 -9.77 -1.43 -4.48
CA GLY A 96 -11.03 -0.73 -4.26
C GLY A 96 -11.08 -0.01 -2.92
N ALA A 97 -12.13 0.78 -2.76
CA ALA A 97 -12.44 1.46 -1.51
C ALA A 97 -13.88 1.16 -1.07
N ALA A 98 -14.22 1.54 0.18
CA ALA A 98 -15.58 1.40 0.69
C ALA A 98 -16.61 2.19 -0.15
N GLU A 99 -16.16 3.24 -0.80
CA GLU A 99 -16.92 4.09 -1.70
C GLU A 99 -17.18 3.47 -3.09
N GLY A 100 -16.47 2.41 -3.45
CA GLY A 100 -16.53 1.76 -4.75
C GLY A 100 -15.20 1.78 -5.50
N GLY A 101 -15.26 1.74 -6.83
CA GLY A 101 -14.06 1.79 -7.68
C GLY A 101 -13.27 0.49 -7.64
N ILE A 102 -13.94 -0.64 -7.85
CA ILE A 102 -13.33 -1.97 -7.75
C ILE A 102 -12.70 -2.39 -9.07
N THR A 103 -11.45 -2.89 -8.99
CA THR A 103 -10.77 -3.60 -10.07
C THR A 103 -10.38 -4.99 -9.65
N ILE A 104 -10.17 -5.87 -10.63
CA ILE A 104 -9.76 -7.26 -10.40
C ILE A 104 -8.65 -7.67 -11.38
N ASN A 105 -7.72 -8.46 -10.87
CA ASN A 105 -6.69 -9.16 -11.64
C ASN A 105 -6.70 -10.64 -11.25
N PRO A 106 -7.49 -11.48 -11.95
CA PRO A 106 -7.56 -12.90 -11.66
C PRO A 106 -6.24 -13.62 -11.93
N PRO A 107 -5.97 -14.74 -11.24
CA PRO A 107 -4.76 -15.52 -11.44
C PRO A 107 -4.51 -15.88 -12.91
N GLY A 108 -3.30 -15.59 -13.39
CA GLY A 108 -2.87 -15.91 -14.76
C GLY A 108 -3.51 -15.07 -15.87
N VAL A 109 -4.30 -14.04 -15.55
CA VAL A 109 -5.00 -13.21 -16.55
C VAL A 109 -4.25 -11.92 -16.84
N GLY A 110 -3.91 -11.14 -15.83
CA GLY A 110 -3.25 -9.86 -15.99
C GLY A 110 -1.79 -9.85 -15.57
N PRO A 111 -1.09 -8.73 -15.84
CA PRO A 111 0.29 -8.55 -15.44
C PRO A 111 0.45 -8.54 -13.91
N LYS A 112 1.56 -9.09 -13.43
CA LYS A 112 1.94 -9.05 -12.01
C LYS A 112 2.20 -7.61 -11.57
N GLY A 113 1.73 -7.26 -10.38
CA GLY A 113 1.81 -5.88 -9.86
C GLY A 113 0.71 -4.96 -10.36
N SER A 114 -0.10 -5.38 -11.33
CA SER A 114 -1.31 -4.65 -11.72
C SER A 114 -2.41 -4.87 -10.69
N ILE A 115 -3.10 -3.78 -10.31
CA ILE A 115 -4.33 -3.83 -9.52
C ILE A 115 -5.56 -4.27 -10.32
N GLY A 116 -5.38 -4.58 -11.61
CA GLY A 116 -6.43 -5.15 -12.44
C GLY A 116 -7.14 -4.17 -13.37
N LYS A 117 -8.30 -4.62 -13.86
CA LYS A 117 -9.24 -3.84 -14.68
C LYS A 117 -10.54 -3.63 -13.91
N PRO A 118 -11.30 -2.55 -14.23
CA PRO A 118 -12.58 -2.31 -13.58
C PRO A 118 -13.58 -3.45 -13.83
N LEU A 119 -14.48 -3.66 -12.88
CA LEU A 119 -15.57 -4.62 -13.02
C LEU A 119 -16.49 -4.25 -14.21
N PRO A 120 -17.17 -5.23 -14.82
CA PRO A 120 -18.20 -4.95 -15.84
C PRO A 120 -19.21 -3.91 -15.35
N GLY A 121 -19.54 -2.96 -16.21
CA GLY A 121 -20.41 -1.83 -15.86
C GLY A 121 -19.71 -0.63 -15.21
N MET A 122 -18.39 -0.72 -15.01
CA MET A 122 -17.56 0.36 -14.51
C MET A 122 -16.50 0.75 -15.54
N GLU A 123 -16.20 2.03 -15.60
CA GLU A 123 -15.07 2.59 -16.35
C GLU A 123 -14.07 3.16 -15.34
N ALA A 124 -12.78 2.99 -15.61
CA ALA A 124 -11.71 3.64 -14.89
C ALA A 124 -10.87 4.48 -15.84
N ARG A 125 -10.36 5.60 -15.35
CA ARG A 125 -9.40 6.45 -16.05
C ARG A 125 -8.31 6.91 -15.10
N ILE A 126 -7.23 7.39 -15.70
CA ILE A 126 -6.16 8.13 -15.04
C ILE A 126 -6.26 9.57 -15.49
N LEU A 127 -6.45 10.50 -14.54
CA LEU A 127 -6.63 11.91 -14.86
C LEU A 127 -5.47 12.75 -14.32
N ASP A 128 -5.02 13.74 -15.11
CA ASP A 128 -4.04 14.75 -14.68
C ASP A 128 -4.69 15.81 -13.76
N ASP A 129 -3.90 16.76 -13.27
CA ASP A 129 -4.35 17.85 -12.40
C ASP A 129 -5.36 18.81 -13.08
N ASN A 130 -5.53 18.71 -14.40
CA ASN A 130 -6.49 19.48 -15.18
C ASN A 130 -7.72 18.65 -15.62
N ASP A 131 -7.94 17.50 -14.99
CA ASP A 131 -9.02 16.55 -15.31
C ASP A 131 -8.98 16.01 -16.75
N ARG A 132 -7.81 15.97 -17.38
CA ARG A 132 -7.61 15.36 -18.71
C ARG A 132 -7.08 13.95 -18.55
N GLU A 133 -7.52 13.08 -19.42
CA GLU A 133 -7.06 11.68 -19.45
C GLU A 133 -5.58 11.60 -19.80
N CYS A 134 -4.82 10.89 -18.96
CA CYS A 134 -3.40 10.64 -19.14
C CYS A 134 -3.16 9.60 -20.26
N ALA A 135 -2.04 9.74 -20.95
CA ALA A 135 -1.57 8.69 -21.87
C ALA A 135 -1.14 7.44 -21.07
N PRO A 136 -1.07 6.26 -21.72
CA PRO A 136 -0.51 5.06 -21.08
C PRO A 136 0.86 5.34 -20.45
N TYR A 137 1.08 4.75 -19.26
CA TYR A 137 2.28 4.93 -18.41
C TYR A 137 2.48 6.34 -17.83
N GLN A 138 1.60 7.29 -18.12
CA GLN A 138 1.61 8.59 -17.46
C GLN A 138 0.87 8.51 -16.13
N ALA A 139 1.49 9.02 -15.07
CA ALA A 139 0.91 9.07 -13.73
C ALA A 139 -0.21 10.12 -13.63
N GLY A 140 -1.25 9.78 -12.90
CA GLY A 140 -2.38 10.65 -12.58
C GLY A 140 -3.28 10.03 -11.52
N GLU A 141 -4.39 10.70 -11.18
CA GLU A 141 -5.35 10.17 -10.22
C GLU A 141 -6.22 9.07 -10.84
N ILE A 142 -6.35 7.95 -10.13
CA ILE A 142 -7.26 6.86 -10.50
C ILE A 142 -8.69 7.29 -10.19
N VAL A 143 -9.57 7.26 -11.19
CA VAL A 143 -10.97 7.64 -11.05
C VAL A 143 -11.89 6.60 -11.68
N PHE A 144 -13.12 6.50 -11.17
CA PHE A 144 -14.12 5.55 -11.66
C PHE A 144 -15.46 6.21 -11.96
N ARG A 145 -16.22 5.62 -12.87
CA ARG A 145 -17.65 5.93 -13.04
C ARG A 145 -18.44 4.68 -13.45
N SER A 146 -19.75 4.69 -13.18
CA SER A 146 -20.67 3.70 -13.77
C SER A 146 -20.89 4.04 -15.24
N VAL A 147 -20.94 3.01 -16.10
CA VAL A 147 -21.35 3.12 -17.51
C VAL A 147 -22.72 2.52 -17.76
N VAL A 148 -23.34 1.93 -16.74
CA VAL A 148 -24.66 1.29 -16.80
C VAL A 148 -25.75 2.22 -16.26
N GLU A 149 -25.41 3.05 -15.28
CA GLU A 149 -26.35 3.98 -14.66
C GLU A 149 -26.16 5.38 -15.23
N GLU A 150 -27.26 6.05 -15.62
CA GLU A 150 -27.24 7.48 -16.02
C GLU A 150 -26.87 8.40 -14.87
N THR A 151 -26.99 7.90 -13.62
CA THR A 151 -26.69 8.67 -12.42
C THR A 151 -25.26 8.44 -11.98
N PRO A 152 -24.47 9.51 -11.77
CA PRO A 152 -23.11 9.40 -11.23
C PRO A 152 -23.09 8.67 -9.89
N LEU A 153 -22.01 7.92 -9.62
CA LEU A 153 -21.75 7.36 -8.30
C LEU A 153 -21.83 8.47 -7.25
N LYS A 154 -22.63 8.26 -6.19
CA LYS A 154 -22.78 9.23 -5.11
C LYS A 154 -22.15 8.69 -3.84
N VAL A 155 -21.28 9.49 -3.26
CA VAL A 155 -20.69 9.23 -1.95
C VAL A 155 -21.27 10.21 -0.95
N HIS A 156 -21.70 9.72 0.20
CA HIS A 156 -22.21 10.54 1.27
C HIS A 156 -21.48 10.23 2.59
N TYR A 157 -20.58 11.11 3.00
CA TYR A 157 -19.96 11.03 4.31
C TYR A 157 -20.81 11.71 5.35
N LEU A 158 -21.12 10.99 6.43
CA LEU A 158 -21.93 11.49 7.52
C LEU A 158 -21.31 12.78 8.11
N LYS A 159 -22.10 13.86 8.19
CA LYS A 159 -21.68 15.16 8.71
C LYS A 159 -20.49 15.82 8.01
N ASN A 160 -20.15 15.38 6.78
CA ASN A 160 -19.04 15.94 5.99
C ASN A 160 -19.45 16.11 4.52
N SER A 161 -20.27 17.12 4.26
CA SER A 161 -20.78 17.41 2.91
C SER A 161 -19.69 17.90 1.94
N GLU A 162 -18.64 18.55 2.47
CA GLU A 162 -17.52 19.01 1.65
C GLU A 162 -16.71 17.83 1.10
N ALA A 163 -16.31 16.88 1.95
CA ALA A 163 -15.64 15.67 1.52
C ALA A 163 -16.51 14.84 0.55
N SER A 164 -17.82 14.78 0.78
CA SER A 164 -18.76 14.10 -0.10
C SER A 164 -18.77 14.71 -1.51
N ARG A 165 -18.78 16.04 -1.62
CA ARG A 165 -18.73 16.74 -2.92
C ARG A 165 -17.38 16.53 -3.63
N LYS A 166 -16.25 16.62 -2.89
CA LYS A 166 -14.90 16.42 -3.46
C LYS A 166 -14.72 14.99 -3.98
N LYS A 167 -15.38 14.02 -3.38
CA LYS A 167 -15.25 12.61 -3.76
C LYS A 167 -15.87 12.26 -5.10
N THR A 168 -16.85 13.04 -5.58
CA THR A 168 -17.57 12.78 -6.84
C THR A 168 -17.63 14.04 -7.73
N VAL A 169 -16.46 14.56 -8.10
CA VAL A 169 -16.35 15.74 -8.97
C VAL A 169 -16.36 15.34 -10.43
N GLY A 170 -17.07 16.08 -11.29
CA GLY A 170 -17.10 15.87 -12.73
C GLY A 170 -17.72 14.54 -13.17
N GLY A 171 -18.55 13.93 -12.31
CA GLY A 171 -19.17 12.62 -12.58
C GLY A 171 -18.25 11.42 -12.31
N TRP A 172 -17.06 11.66 -11.80
CA TRP A 172 -16.07 10.64 -11.45
C TRP A 172 -15.98 10.44 -9.94
N LEU A 173 -15.93 9.20 -9.52
CA LEU A 173 -15.51 8.83 -8.16
C LEU A 173 -14.00 8.98 -8.09
N ARG A 174 -13.53 9.98 -7.34
CA ARG A 174 -12.13 10.27 -7.08
C ARG A 174 -11.59 9.35 -6.01
N MET A 175 -10.62 8.51 -6.36
CA MET A 175 -10.07 7.57 -5.36
C MET A 175 -9.16 8.26 -4.36
N GLY A 176 -8.48 9.33 -4.77
CA GLY A 176 -7.41 9.96 -4.02
C GLY A 176 -6.16 9.09 -4.04
N ASP A 177 -6.03 8.27 -5.05
CA ASP A 177 -4.91 7.35 -5.27
C ASP A 177 -4.30 7.67 -6.63
N MET A 178 -2.97 7.79 -6.67
CA MET A 178 -2.20 8.00 -7.89
C MET A 178 -1.82 6.66 -8.51
N GLY A 179 -1.85 6.60 -9.82
CA GLY A 179 -1.52 5.41 -10.58
C GLY A 179 -1.34 5.71 -12.06
N TYR A 180 -1.18 4.69 -12.85
CA TYR A 180 -1.15 4.75 -14.31
C TYR A 180 -1.85 3.53 -14.90
N CYS A 181 -2.12 3.55 -16.19
CA CYS A 181 -2.52 2.38 -16.95
C CYS A 181 -1.48 2.04 -18.02
N ASP A 182 -1.43 0.79 -18.44
CA ASP A 182 -0.66 0.39 -19.62
C ASP A 182 -1.51 0.49 -20.91
N GLU A 183 -0.91 0.19 -22.08
CA GLU A 183 -1.59 0.22 -23.37
C GLU A 183 -2.77 -0.77 -23.47
N ALA A 184 -2.73 -1.84 -22.68
CA ALA A 184 -3.81 -2.83 -22.62
C ALA A 184 -4.90 -2.46 -21.60
N GLY A 185 -4.77 -1.33 -20.90
CA GLY A 185 -5.72 -0.81 -19.92
C GLY A 185 -5.64 -1.50 -18.55
N TRP A 186 -4.54 -2.18 -18.22
CA TRP A 186 -4.28 -2.64 -16.86
C TRP A 186 -3.85 -1.47 -15.99
N LEU A 187 -4.44 -1.36 -14.79
CA LEU A 187 -4.17 -0.28 -13.85
C LEU A 187 -3.07 -0.68 -12.87
N TYR A 188 -2.26 0.29 -12.49
CA TYR A 188 -1.17 0.15 -11.52
C TYR A 188 -1.29 1.25 -10.47
N PHE A 189 -1.32 0.84 -9.22
CA PHE A 189 -1.30 1.76 -8.08
C PHE A 189 0.14 2.22 -7.81
N MET A 190 0.31 3.51 -7.55
CA MET A 190 1.60 4.10 -7.16
C MET A 190 1.60 4.48 -5.68
N HIS A 191 0.80 5.45 -5.32
CA HIS A 191 0.71 5.95 -3.94
C HIS A 191 -0.62 6.69 -3.72
N ARG A 192 -0.91 7.00 -2.48
CA ARG A 192 -2.07 7.82 -2.14
C ARG A 192 -1.81 9.29 -2.44
N SER A 193 -2.77 9.99 -3.05
CA SER A 193 -2.71 11.44 -3.24
C SER A 193 -2.53 12.12 -1.87
N GLY A 194 -1.47 12.91 -1.74
CA GLY A 194 -1.03 13.47 -0.46
C GLY A 194 -0.18 12.56 0.41
N GLY A 195 0.06 11.30 0.00
CA GLY A 195 1.01 10.38 0.66
C GLY A 195 2.46 10.54 0.22
N GLY A 196 2.73 11.35 -0.79
CA GLY A 196 4.09 11.69 -1.21
C GLY A 196 4.59 13.01 -0.60
N VAL A 197 5.86 13.25 -0.74
CA VAL A 197 6.56 14.43 -0.23
C VAL A 197 6.99 15.33 -1.38
N ARG A 198 6.52 16.58 -1.39
CA ARG A 198 7.02 17.57 -2.35
C ARG A 198 8.35 18.11 -1.86
N ARG A 199 9.40 17.94 -2.67
CA ARG A 199 10.77 18.34 -2.32
C ARG A 199 11.50 18.92 -3.53
N ASN A 200 12.00 20.15 -3.39
CA ASN A 200 12.69 20.87 -4.46
C ASN A 200 11.90 20.95 -5.77
N GLY A 201 10.57 21.07 -5.68
CA GLY A 201 9.68 21.10 -6.84
C GLY A 201 9.25 19.72 -7.37
N ASP A 202 9.94 18.65 -6.99
CA ASP A 202 9.60 17.28 -7.36
C ASP A 202 8.62 16.65 -6.36
N PHE A 203 7.82 15.71 -6.85
CA PHE A 203 6.98 14.88 -6.01
C PHE A 203 7.67 13.54 -5.77
N ILE A 204 8.00 13.26 -4.51
CA ILE A 204 8.69 12.02 -4.10
C ILE A 204 7.66 11.01 -3.63
N ASP A 205 7.60 9.89 -4.30
CA ASP A 205 6.84 8.71 -3.86
C ASP A 205 7.56 8.06 -2.66
N THR A 206 6.98 8.25 -1.47
CA THR A 206 7.56 7.71 -0.23
C THR A 206 7.61 6.18 -0.22
N ALA A 207 6.65 5.52 -0.86
CA ALA A 207 6.61 4.06 -0.90
C ALA A 207 7.79 3.47 -1.71
N SER A 208 8.27 4.16 -2.74
CA SER A 208 9.45 3.75 -3.48
C SER A 208 10.73 3.85 -2.63
N VAL A 209 10.82 4.87 -1.78
CA VAL A 209 11.93 5.06 -0.83
C VAL A 209 11.89 4.00 0.28
N GLU A 210 10.69 3.74 0.84
CA GLU A 210 10.47 2.68 1.83
C GLU A 210 10.90 1.32 1.30
N LYS A 211 10.53 1.00 0.07
CA LYS A 211 10.90 -0.27 -0.57
C LYS A 211 12.41 -0.46 -0.63
N ILE A 212 13.16 0.56 -1.06
CA ILE A 212 14.62 0.50 -1.14
C ILE A 212 15.24 0.36 0.25
N LEU A 213 14.76 1.11 1.23
CA LEU A 213 15.26 1.02 2.61
C LEU A 213 14.96 -0.34 3.25
N ALA A 214 13.79 -0.92 2.99
CA ALA A 214 13.40 -2.24 3.51
C ALA A 214 14.27 -3.40 2.97
N GLU A 215 14.99 -3.20 1.85
CA GLU A 215 15.93 -4.18 1.32
C GLU A 215 17.28 -4.18 2.07
N HIS A 216 17.52 -3.17 2.93
CA HIS A 216 18.78 -3.07 3.67
C HIS A 216 18.75 -3.97 4.92
N SER A 217 19.75 -4.85 5.07
CA SER A 217 19.79 -5.89 6.12
C SER A 217 19.76 -5.37 7.56
N ALA A 218 20.11 -4.12 7.79
CA ALA A 218 20.07 -3.49 9.10
C ALA A 218 18.67 -2.92 9.46
N ILE A 219 17.71 -2.92 8.54
CA ILE A 219 16.39 -2.32 8.73
C ILE A 219 15.35 -3.42 8.88
N GLU A 220 14.68 -3.45 10.03
CA GLU A 220 13.55 -4.37 10.29
C GLU A 220 12.24 -3.82 9.73
N ASP A 221 11.99 -2.51 9.92
CA ASP A 221 10.81 -1.83 9.43
C ASP A 221 11.11 -0.37 9.11
N VAL A 222 10.34 0.23 8.19
CA VAL A 222 10.56 1.60 7.73
C VAL A 222 9.26 2.28 7.37
N PHE A 223 9.18 3.58 7.67
CA PHE A 223 8.11 4.46 7.20
C PHE A 223 8.71 5.82 6.83
N VAL A 224 8.38 6.30 5.62
CA VAL A 224 8.90 7.57 5.07
C VAL A 224 7.81 8.62 5.05
N TYR A 225 8.11 9.79 5.59
CA TYR A 225 7.19 10.92 5.68
C TYR A 225 7.90 12.26 5.51
N GLY A 226 7.15 13.35 5.45
CA GLY A 226 7.69 14.69 5.22
C GLY A 226 7.51 15.62 6.39
N VAL A 227 8.59 16.31 6.80
CA VAL A 227 8.56 17.44 7.73
C VAL A 227 8.69 18.76 6.97
N PRO A 228 8.28 19.91 7.53
CA PRO A 228 8.52 21.20 6.88
C PRO A 228 9.98 21.37 6.47
N ALA A 229 10.21 21.79 5.21
CA ALA A 229 11.56 21.93 4.69
C ALA A 229 12.37 22.96 5.48
N THR A 230 13.62 22.65 5.75
CA THR A 230 14.57 23.58 6.41
C THR A 230 14.78 24.86 5.63
N SER A 231 14.54 24.84 4.29
CA SER A 231 14.54 26.03 3.43
C SER A 231 13.44 27.05 3.74
N GLY A 232 12.39 26.63 4.48
CA GLY A 232 11.21 27.45 4.75
C GLY A 232 10.30 27.69 3.54
N ALA A 233 10.56 27.04 2.40
CA ALA A 233 9.74 27.18 1.20
C ALA A 233 8.33 26.60 1.43
N ALA A 234 7.30 27.38 1.11
CA ALA A 234 5.92 27.01 1.32
C ALA A 234 5.54 25.75 0.54
N GLY A 235 4.99 24.74 1.23
CA GLY A 235 4.57 23.48 0.64
C GLY A 235 5.69 22.47 0.37
N GLU A 236 6.96 22.88 0.52
CA GLU A 236 8.11 21.98 0.42
C GLU A 236 8.37 21.26 1.75
N LYS A 237 8.85 20.02 1.65
CA LYS A 237 9.14 19.19 2.82
C LYS A 237 10.51 18.52 2.70
N ASP A 238 11.15 18.29 3.83
CA ASP A 238 12.29 17.42 3.94
C ASP A 238 11.83 15.99 4.23
N LEU A 239 12.51 15.03 3.61
CA LEU A 239 12.16 13.61 3.72
C LEU A 239 12.77 13.01 4.99
N VAL A 240 11.97 12.36 5.79
CA VAL A 240 12.37 11.61 6.97
C VAL A 240 12.08 10.14 6.76
N ALA A 241 13.08 9.29 6.94
CA ALA A 241 12.88 7.86 7.07
C ALA A 241 12.93 7.47 8.54
N ALA A 242 11.78 7.14 9.13
CA ALA A 242 11.71 6.47 10.43
C ALA A 242 12.05 5.01 10.22
N ILE A 243 13.05 4.50 10.93
CA ILE A 243 13.55 3.13 10.76
C ILE A 243 13.64 2.41 12.10
N GLU A 244 13.19 1.18 12.12
CA GLU A 244 13.41 0.21 13.17
C GLU A 244 14.63 -0.62 12.80
N ILE A 245 15.62 -0.68 13.68
CA ILE A 245 16.88 -1.39 13.42
C ILE A 245 16.71 -2.86 13.80
N SER A 246 17.16 -3.75 12.93
CA SER A 246 17.21 -5.18 13.21
C SER A 246 18.08 -5.46 14.44
N SER A 247 17.58 -6.29 15.36
CA SER A 247 18.28 -6.65 16.61
C SER A 247 19.63 -7.34 16.39
N GLU A 248 19.86 -7.90 15.20
CA GLU A 248 21.09 -8.61 14.83
C GLU A 248 22.10 -7.72 14.11
N ALA A 249 21.75 -6.48 13.77
CA ALA A 249 22.59 -5.58 13.00
C ALA A 249 23.26 -4.49 13.84
N SER A 250 24.48 -4.11 13.48
CA SER A 250 25.07 -2.87 13.97
C SER A 250 24.54 -1.69 13.15
N PHE A 251 24.07 -0.65 13.82
CA PHE A 251 23.61 0.55 13.15
C PHE A 251 24.78 1.39 12.64
N ASP A 252 24.82 1.61 11.32
CA ASP A 252 25.72 2.57 10.67
C ASP A 252 24.91 3.51 9.75
N LYS A 253 24.69 4.73 10.22
CA LYS A 253 23.96 5.75 9.48
C LYS A 253 24.59 6.08 8.13
N PHE A 254 25.92 6.07 8.05
CA PHE A 254 26.63 6.39 6.80
C PHE A 254 26.40 5.32 5.75
N ALA A 255 26.44 4.05 6.14
CA ALA A 255 26.15 2.94 5.25
C ALA A 255 24.71 3.02 4.70
N ILE A 256 23.72 3.37 5.52
CA ILE A 256 22.32 3.52 5.09
C ILE A 256 22.15 4.69 4.12
N PHE A 257 22.75 5.86 4.39
CA PHE A 257 22.70 6.99 3.47
C PHE A 257 23.40 6.70 2.14
N GLU A 258 24.55 6.04 2.15
CA GLU A 258 25.24 5.61 0.90
C GLU A 258 24.39 4.60 0.13
N TYR A 259 23.80 3.62 0.80
CA TYR A 259 22.89 2.66 0.19
C TYR A 259 21.72 3.34 -0.54
N CYS A 260 21.14 4.40 0.08
CA CYS A 260 20.12 5.21 -0.56
C CYS A 260 20.66 5.99 -1.77
N ARG A 261 21.86 6.60 -1.67
CA ARG A 261 22.45 7.39 -2.76
C ARG A 261 22.75 6.57 -4.02
N GLU A 262 23.10 5.30 -3.84
CA GLU A 262 23.37 4.39 -4.95
C GLU A 262 22.10 3.94 -5.69
N ARG A 263 20.92 4.00 -5.05
CA ARG A 263 19.69 3.36 -5.53
C ARG A 263 18.53 4.31 -5.74
N LEU A 264 18.61 5.52 -5.24
CA LEU A 264 17.56 6.53 -5.31
C LEU A 264 18.07 7.78 -6.02
N ASP A 265 17.18 8.47 -6.71
CA ASP A 265 17.45 9.82 -7.18
C ASP A 265 17.79 10.75 -6.01
N ASN A 266 18.65 11.75 -6.25
CA ASN A 266 19.17 12.62 -5.19
C ASN A 266 18.07 13.30 -4.35
N ASN A 267 16.95 13.66 -4.96
CA ASN A 267 15.79 14.25 -4.28
C ASN A 267 15.02 13.24 -3.43
N ALA A 268 15.10 11.94 -3.75
CA ALA A 268 14.43 10.87 -3.03
C ALA A 268 15.26 10.31 -1.87
N VAL A 269 16.56 10.64 -1.79
CA VAL A 269 17.39 10.26 -0.64
C VAL A 269 16.90 11.01 0.61
N PRO A 270 16.55 10.34 1.72
CA PRO A 270 16.08 10.99 2.94
C PRO A 270 17.02 12.10 3.44
N SER A 271 16.44 13.20 3.93
CA SER A 271 17.19 14.24 4.64
C SER A 271 17.58 13.79 6.02
N TYR A 272 16.73 12.96 6.63
CA TYR A 272 16.88 12.49 7.99
C TYR A 272 16.59 10.99 8.10
N LEU A 273 17.38 10.30 8.95
CA LEU A 273 17.04 8.98 9.48
C LEU A 273 16.61 9.17 10.95
N GLN A 274 15.38 8.77 11.27
CA GLN A 274 14.85 8.78 12.63
C GLN A 274 14.82 7.34 13.14
N ILE A 275 15.64 7.03 14.15
CA ILE A 275 15.66 5.70 14.75
C ILE A 275 14.51 5.61 15.76
N VAL A 276 13.71 4.57 15.62
CA VAL A 276 12.58 4.30 16.52
C VAL A 276 12.65 2.86 17.02
N ALA A 277 12.15 2.64 18.23
CA ALA A 277 12.07 1.29 18.80
C ALA A 277 11.06 0.39 18.07
N ALA A 278 10.02 0.99 17.50
CA ALA A 278 9.05 0.36 16.62
C ALA A 278 8.29 1.42 15.80
N ILE A 279 7.94 1.12 14.57
CA ILE A 279 7.03 1.97 13.78
C ILE A 279 5.63 1.89 14.40
N PRO A 280 5.05 3.00 14.90
CA PRO A 280 3.73 2.98 15.49
C PRO A 280 2.67 2.68 14.43
N LYS A 281 1.83 1.66 14.67
CA LYS A 281 0.81 1.21 13.72
C LYS A 281 -0.57 1.09 14.36
N THR A 282 -1.58 1.16 13.53
CA THR A 282 -2.96 0.82 13.93
C THR A 282 -3.09 -0.70 14.08
N ALA A 283 -4.24 -1.17 14.61
CA ALA A 283 -4.56 -2.60 14.66
C ALA A 283 -4.67 -3.28 13.27
N SER A 284 -4.71 -2.51 12.19
CA SER A 284 -4.70 -2.97 10.79
C SER A 284 -3.34 -2.76 10.11
N GLU A 285 -2.26 -2.65 10.89
CA GLU A 285 -0.86 -2.50 10.42
C GLU A 285 -0.59 -1.20 9.62
N LYS A 286 -1.47 -0.20 9.69
CA LYS A 286 -1.25 1.10 9.04
C LYS A 286 -0.38 1.98 9.93
N PRO A 287 0.75 2.52 9.42
CA PRO A 287 1.60 3.46 10.15
C PRO A 287 0.84 4.70 10.64
N LEU A 288 1.19 5.16 11.83
CA LEU A 288 0.63 6.35 12.47
C LEU A 288 1.62 7.52 12.38
N GLU A 289 1.69 8.15 11.19
CA GLU A 289 2.59 9.26 10.89
C GLU A 289 2.58 10.36 11.97
N ARG A 290 1.40 10.68 12.53
CA ARG A 290 1.29 11.71 13.55
C ARG A 290 2.18 11.44 14.76
N LEU A 291 2.30 10.19 15.22
CA LEU A 291 3.12 9.85 16.38
C LEU A 291 4.61 9.96 16.08
N LEU A 292 5.01 9.71 14.82
CA LEU A 292 6.38 9.90 14.36
C LEU A 292 6.71 11.39 14.23
N LEU A 293 5.79 12.20 13.72
CA LEU A 293 5.90 13.66 13.66
C LEU A 293 6.01 14.29 15.05
N ASP A 294 5.18 13.84 16.00
CA ASP A 294 5.20 14.35 17.39
C ASP A 294 6.54 14.06 18.10
N SER A 295 7.24 12.97 17.71
CA SER A 295 8.54 12.58 18.27
C SER A 295 9.74 13.11 17.47
N PHE A 296 9.50 13.66 16.27
CA PHE A 296 10.57 14.17 15.41
C PHE A 296 11.13 15.49 15.94
N SER A 297 12.47 15.55 16.05
CA SER A 297 13.21 16.79 16.24
C SER A 297 14.60 16.62 15.62
N SER A 298 15.02 17.56 14.79
CA SER A 298 16.35 17.54 14.14
C SER A 298 17.53 17.60 15.12
N VAL A 299 17.27 17.93 16.38
CA VAL A 299 18.28 17.95 17.47
C VAL A 299 18.17 16.73 18.38
N ASN A 300 17.25 15.81 18.11
CA ASN A 300 17.14 14.55 18.85
C ASN A 300 18.36 13.65 18.51
N PRO A 301 19.03 13.02 19.51
CA PRO A 301 20.18 12.14 19.27
C PRO A 301 19.85 10.92 18.41
N ASP A 302 18.59 10.51 18.34
CA ASP A 302 18.10 9.42 17.49
C ASP A 302 17.69 9.87 16.06
N VAL A 303 17.93 11.16 15.73
CA VAL A 303 17.69 11.72 14.39
C VAL A 303 19.00 12.13 13.75
N PHE A 304 19.35 11.50 12.65
CA PHE A 304 20.60 11.70 11.93
C PHE A 304 20.34 12.45 10.63
N THR A 305 21.08 13.53 10.42
CA THR A 305 21.00 14.34 9.21
C THR A 305 21.91 13.79 8.12
N ARG A 306 21.45 13.81 6.88
CA ARG A 306 22.26 13.56 5.69
C ARG A 306 23.39 14.61 5.60
N GLN A 307 24.62 14.17 5.54
CA GLN A 307 25.78 15.02 5.26
C GLN A 307 25.98 15.22 3.77
#